data_6115476def46bdc0cea72f0d3487bf18
#
_entry.id   6115476def46bdc0cea72f0d3487bf18
#
_cell.length_a   1.000
_cell.length_b   1.000
_cell.length_c   1.000
_cell.angle_alpha   90.00
_cell.angle_beta   90.00
_cell.angle_gamma   90.00
#
_symmetry.space_group_name_H-M   'P 1'
#
loop_
_entity.id
_entity.type
_entity.pdbx_description
1 polymer ?
#
loop_
_entity_poly.entity_id
_entity_poly.type
_entity_poly.pdbx_seq_one_letter_code
_entity_poly.pdbx_strand_id
1 'polypeptide(L)'
;LGDVYKRQGKTFYDQLMEQQYVAISATKEKIAVSLRGRIKNIGKKNLDIMFERNLYMKKIYPGDTKDAIEVFQLYEAQGEYFDISNPSNIVRNTITIGKAEAVQTGYFVGKDCIGCKLCYSVCPQKCIDISSVPVTINQNHCLHCGRCAEICPKQCIEKRG
;
A
#
# COMPACT_ATOMS: atom_id res chain seq x y z
N LEU A 1 8.40 -11.16 -5.72
CA LEU A 1 7.21 -10.33 -5.51
C LEU A 1 7.38 -9.03 -6.29
N GLY A 2 6.54 -8.78 -7.26
CA GLY A 2 6.57 -7.56 -8.08
C GLY A 2 6.37 -7.79 -9.56
N ASP A 3 6.14 -9.05 -9.96
CA ASP A 3 5.87 -9.38 -11.35
C ASP A 3 4.35 -9.61 -11.53
N VAL A 4 3.77 -8.89 -12.48
CA VAL A 4 2.38 -9.04 -12.91
C VAL A 4 2.40 -9.59 -14.33
N TYR A 5 1.54 -10.54 -14.63
CA TYR A 5 1.40 -11.10 -15.98
C TYR A 5 0.14 -10.60 -16.68
N LYS A 6 0.20 -10.47 -17.99
CA LYS A 6 -0.96 -10.07 -18.80
C LYS A 6 -0.90 -10.67 -20.20
N ARG A 7 -2.07 -11.00 -20.73
CA ARG A 7 -2.22 -11.49 -22.11
C ARG A 7 -2.17 -10.32 -23.08
N GLN A 8 -1.35 -10.46 -24.14
CA GLN A 8 -1.32 -9.54 -25.28
C GLN A 8 -2.71 -9.40 -25.94
N GLY A 9 -2.96 -8.24 -26.56
CA GLY A 9 -4.20 -7.96 -27.27
C GLY A 9 -5.42 -7.72 -26.36
N LYS A 10 -5.20 -7.38 -25.10
CA LYS A 10 -6.21 -6.88 -24.18
C LYS A 10 -6.00 -5.40 -23.91
N THR A 11 -7.05 -4.61 -23.88
CA THR A 11 -7.01 -3.17 -23.61
C THR A 11 -6.15 -2.81 -22.38
N PHE A 12 -6.20 -3.65 -21.35
CA PHE A 12 -5.38 -3.44 -20.15
C PHE A 12 -3.87 -3.69 -20.41
N TYR A 13 -3.52 -4.57 -21.33
CA TYR A 13 -2.12 -4.74 -21.76
C TYR A 13 -1.59 -3.46 -22.39
N ASP A 14 -2.38 -2.88 -23.33
CA ASP A 14 -2.01 -1.65 -24.01
C ASP A 14 -1.84 -0.49 -23.03
N GLN A 15 -2.73 -0.38 -22.03
CA GLN A 15 -2.63 0.59 -20.96
C GLN A 15 -1.35 0.41 -20.13
N LEU A 16 -0.96 -0.83 -19.81
CA LEU A 16 0.29 -1.10 -19.09
C LEU A 16 1.52 -0.70 -19.91
N MET A 17 1.50 -0.95 -21.22
CA MET A 17 2.58 -0.57 -22.13
C MET A 17 2.71 0.95 -22.25
N GLU A 18 1.59 1.65 -22.31
CA GLU A 18 1.55 3.11 -22.45
C GLU A 18 1.92 3.83 -21.15
N GLN A 19 1.27 3.48 -20.06
CA GLN A 19 1.42 4.16 -18.78
C GLN A 19 2.69 3.78 -18.03
N GLN A 20 3.18 2.55 -18.20
CA GLN A 20 4.33 1.99 -17.49
C GLN A 20 4.23 2.16 -15.95
N TYR A 21 3.01 2.19 -15.46
CA TYR A 21 2.70 2.38 -14.05
C TYR A 21 1.49 1.51 -13.66
N VAL A 22 1.53 0.95 -12.46
CA VAL A 22 0.46 0.09 -11.95
C VAL A 22 0.22 0.34 -10.46
N ALA A 23 -1.03 0.18 -10.06
CA ALA A 23 -1.40 0.02 -8.66
C ALA A 23 -2.02 -1.37 -8.48
N ILE A 24 -1.50 -2.12 -7.52
CA ILE A 24 -1.98 -3.46 -7.18
C ILE A 24 -2.29 -3.53 -5.70
N SER A 25 -3.32 -4.28 -5.34
CA SER A 25 -3.59 -4.62 -3.94
C SER A 25 -4.01 -6.07 -3.82
N ALA A 26 -3.65 -6.67 -2.69
CA ALA A 26 -4.04 -8.02 -2.33
C ALA A 26 -4.46 -8.04 -0.86
N THR A 27 -5.53 -8.76 -0.59
CA THR A 27 -6.02 -8.98 0.78
C THR A 27 -6.14 -10.48 1.03
N LYS A 28 -5.68 -10.89 2.20
CA LYS A 28 -5.91 -12.24 2.70
C LYS A 28 -6.24 -12.16 4.19
N GLU A 29 -7.41 -12.67 4.56
CA GLU A 29 -7.92 -12.61 5.93
C GLU A 29 -7.98 -11.15 6.43
N LYS A 30 -7.11 -10.81 7.39
CA LYS A 30 -7.03 -9.48 8.01
C LYS A 30 -5.77 -8.71 7.62
N ILE A 31 -5.08 -9.17 6.58
CA ILE A 31 -3.85 -8.57 6.05
C ILE A 31 -4.12 -8.02 4.67
N ALA A 32 -3.65 -6.81 4.41
CA ALA A 32 -3.67 -6.18 3.09
C ALA A 32 -2.28 -5.71 2.70
N VAL A 33 -1.95 -5.86 1.43
CA VAL A 33 -0.75 -5.29 0.82
C VAL A 33 -1.17 -4.48 -0.38
N SER A 34 -0.73 -3.25 -0.46
CA SER A 34 -0.92 -2.39 -1.62
C SER A 34 0.43 -1.89 -2.12
N LEU A 35 0.63 -1.91 -3.44
CA LEU A 35 1.83 -1.40 -4.10
C LEU A 35 1.43 -0.55 -5.29
N ARG A 36 2.14 0.53 -5.53
CA ARG A 36 1.99 1.35 -6.74
C ARG A 36 3.36 1.79 -7.23
N GLY A 37 3.56 1.75 -8.52
CA GLY A 37 4.87 2.09 -9.04
C GLY A 37 5.08 1.80 -10.51
N ARG A 38 6.33 1.95 -10.94
CA ARG A 38 6.76 1.82 -12.31
C ARG A 38 6.98 0.35 -12.67
N ILE A 39 6.51 0.00 -13.84
CA ILE A 39 6.67 -1.34 -14.41
C ILE A 39 7.46 -1.27 -15.71
N LYS A 40 8.07 -2.38 -16.06
CA LYS A 40 8.64 -2.62 -17.39
C LYS A 40 8.23 -4.00 -17.89
N ASN A 41 7.97 -4.10 -19.17
CA ASN A 41 7.76 -5.38 -19.82
C ASN A 41 9.11 -6.13 -19.89
N ILE A 42 9.15 -7.36 -19.40
CA ILE A 42 10.32 -8.24 -19.44
C ILE A 42 10.07 -9.50 -20.28
N GLY A 43 9.01 -9.47 -21.12
CA GLY A 43 8.62 -10.56 -21.99
C GLY A 43 8.27 -11.83 -21.22
N LYS A 44 8.87 -12.95 -21.59
CA LYS A 44 8.64 -14.25 -20.94
C LYS A 44 9.59 -14.55 -19.78
N LYS A 45 10.46 -13.60 -19.41
CA LYS A 45 11.38 -13.78 -18.29
C LYS A 45 10.59 -14.02 -17.01
N ASN A 46 11.01 -14.99 -16.21
CA ASN A 46 10.36 -15.40 -14.95
C ASN A 46 8.96 -16.06 -15.11
N LEU A 47 8.42 -16.20 -16.31
CA LEU A 47 7.09 -16.77 -16.51
C LEU A 47 6.97 -18.19 -15.94
N ASP A 48 7.95 -19.04 -16.18
CA ASP A 48 7.95 -20.42 -15.67
C ASP A 48 7.96 -20.46 -14.13
N ILE A 49 8.77 -19.62 -13.50
CA ILE A 49 8.82 -19.48 -12.02
C ILE A 49 7.46 -19.03 -11.48
N MET A 50 6.78 -18.11 -12.15
CA MET A 50 5.43 -17.65 -11.75
C MET A 50 4.41 -18.80 -11.86
N PHE A 51 4.49 -19.62 -12.89
CA PHE A 51 3.62 -20.80 -13.04
C PHE A 51 3.91 -21.88 -12.01
N GLU A 52 5.17 -22.08 -11.63
CA GLU A 52 5.54 -23.01 -10.53
C GLU A 52 5.00 -22.58 -9.18
N ARG A 53 5.09 -21.29 -8.88
CA ARG A 53 4.66 -20.71 -7.60
C ARG A 53 3.15 -20.52 -7.49
N ASN A 54 2.44 -20.43 -8.62
CA ASN A 54 1.00 -20.24 -8.67
C ASN A 54 0.32 -21.34 -9.49
N LEU A 55 -0.05 -22.41 -8.83
CA LEU A 55 -0.71 -23.55 -9.48
C LEU A 55 -2.05 -23.19 -10.15
N TYR A 56 -2.71 -22.11 -9.71
CA TYR A 56 -3.94 -21.65 -10.32
C TYR A 56 -3.69 -21.13 -11.76
N MET A 57 -2.53 -20.56 -12.02
CA MET A 57 -2.15 -20.14 -13.37
C MET A 57 -2.13 -21.32 -14.36
N LYS A 58 -1.66 -22.48 -13.93
CA LYS A 58 -1.65 -23.70 -14.77
C LYS A 58 -3.05 -24.14 -15.19
N LYS A 59 -4.05 -23.88 -14.36
CA LYS A 59 -5.46 -24.18 -14.68
C LYS A 59 -6.07 -23.19 -15.66
N ILE A 60 -5.74 -21.90 -15.53
CA ILE A 60 -6.28 -20.85 -16.41
C ILE A 60 -5.62 -20.86 -17.78
N TYR A 61 -4.33 -21.20 -17.84
CA TYR A 61 -3.52 -21.18 -19.06
C TYR A 61 -2.90 -22.56 -19.31
N PRO A 62 -3.71 -23.55 -19.71
CA PRO A 62 -3.21 -24.89 -20.01
C PRO A 62 -2.41 -24.91 -21.33
N GLY A 63 -1.38 -25.76 -21.41
CA GLY A 63 -0.57 -26.00 -22.60
C GLY A 63 0.07 -24.72 -23.14
N ASP A 64 -0.02 -24.55 -24.44
CA ASP A 64 0.62 -23.43 -25.18
C ASP A 64 -0.08 -22.08 -24.99
N THR A 65 -1.23 -22.03 -24.30
CA THR A 65 -1.92 -20.77 -24.05
C THR A 65 -1.10 -19.81 -23.17
N LYS A 66 -0.12 -20.32 -22.42
CA LYS A 66 0.86 -19.54 -21.68
C LYS A 66 1.72 -18.65 -22.58
N ASP A 67 1.88 -19.01 -23.86
CA ASP A 67 2.75 -18.29 -24.81
C ASP A 67 2.23 -16.89 -25.17
N ALA A 68 0.93 -16.65 -24.97
CA ALA A 68 0.32 -15.33 -25.13
C ALA A 68 0.52 -14.40 -23.91
N ILE A 69 1.24 -14.85 -22.87
CA ILE A 69 1.43 -14.09 -21.63
C ILE A 69 2.79 -13.43 -21.63
N GLU A 70 2.83 -12.18 -21.21
CA GLU A 70 4.06 -11.46 -20.91
C GLU A 70 4.08 -10.99 -19.47
N VAL A 71 5.28 -10.85 -18.94
CA VAL A 71 5.55 -10.46 -17.55
C VAL A 71 5.94 -8.99 -17.49
N PHE A 72 5.27 -8.27 -16.61
CA PHE A 72 5.62 -6.90 -16.25
C PHE A 72 6.28 -6.91 -14.87
N GLN A 73 7.51 -6.47 -14.81
CA GLN A 73 8.26 -6.34 -13.56
C GLN A 73 8.01 -4.99 -12.93
N LEU A 74 7.54 -4.99 -11.68
CA LEU A 74 7.48 -3.81 -10.83
C LEU A 74 8.89 -3.55 -10.28
N TYR A 75 9.59 -2.52 -10.78
CA TYR A 75 11.00 -2.27 -10.48
C TYR A 75 11.26 -1.05 -9.59
N GLU A 76 10.29 -0.16 -9.50
CA GLU A 76 10.34 1.02 -8.63
C GLU A 76 8.94 1.28 -8.09
N ALA A 77 8.72 1.01 -6.82
CA ALA A 77 7.39 1.10 -6.24
C ALA A 77 7.43 1.44 -4.76
N GLN A 78 6.31 1.99 -4.31
CA GLN A 78 6.02 2.18 -2.91
C GLN A 78 4.65 1.61 -2.57
N GLY A 79 4.46 1.31 -1.32
CA GLY A 79 3.19 0.79 -0.85
C GLY A 79 3.17 0.52 0.63
N GLU A 80 2.24 -0.29 1.04
CA GLU A 80 1.93 -0.49 2.44
C GLU A 80 1.56 -1.94 2.71
N TYR A 81 2.06 -2.46 3.81
CA TYR A 81 1.57 -3.65 4.50
C TYR A 81 0.69 -3.20 5.66
N PHE A 82 -0.51 -3.73 5.74
CA PHE A 82 -1.48 -3.38 6.76
C PHE A 82 -2.10 -4.65 7.35
N ASP A 83 -1.97 -4.83 8.67
CA ASP A 83 -2.45 -6.00 9.41
C ASP A 83 -3.34 -5.56 10.56
N ILE A 84 -4.59 -6.01 10.53
CA ILE A 84 -5.60 -5.80 11.56
C ILE A 84 -5.98 -7.10 12.28
N SER A 85 -5.12 -8.11 12.25
CA SER A 85 -5.35 -9.39 12.94
C SER A 85 -5.54 -9.21 14.44
N ASN A 86 -4.82 -8.26 15.01
CA ASN A 86 -5.02 -7.80 16.38
C ASN A 86 -5.65 -6.39 16.39
N PRO A 87 -6.97 -6.26 16.64
CA PRO A 87 -7.65 -4.97 16.63
C PRO A 87 -7.11 -3.96 17.65
N SER A 88 -6.51 -4.44 18.75
CA SER A 88 -5.91 -3.58 19.79
C SER A 88 -4.49 -3.13 19.46
N ASN A 89 -3.86 -3.76 18.47
CA ASN A 89 -2.51 -3.46 18.06
C ASN A 89 -2.34 -3.73 16.56
N ILE A 90 -2.90 -2.87 15.74
CA ILE A 90 -2.74 -2.93 14.29
C ILE A 90 -1.29 -2.66 13.90
N VAL A 91 -0.87 -3.21 12.78
CA VAL A 91 0.48 -3.00 12.23
C VAL A 91 0.37 -2.40 10.83
N ARG A 92 1.14 -1.35 10.61
CA ARG A 92 1.28 -0.68 9.33
C ARG A 92 2.76 -0.47 9.02
N ASN A 93 3.22 -0.98 7.89
CA ASN A 93 4.61 -0.83 7.46
C ASN A 93 4.64 -0.32 6.02
N THR A 94 5.54 0.61 5.76
CA THR A 94 5.82 1.07 4.39
C THR A 94 6.68 0.05 3.66
N ILE A 95 6.36 -0.21 2.40
CA ILE A 95 7.13 -1.06 1.50
C ILE A 95 7.72 -0.17 0.41
N THR A 96 9.01 -0.34 0.11
CA THR A 96 9.66 0.30 -1.03
C THR A 96 10.39 -0.74 -1.89
N ILE A 97 10.36 -0.55 -3.20
CA ILE A 97 11.06 -1.38 -4.18
C ILE A 97 11.95 -0.47 -5.05
N GLY A 98 13.19 -0.88 -5.27
CA GLY A 98 14.14 -0.14 -6.10
C GLY A 98 14.54 1.19 -5.47
N LYS A 99 14.46 2.27 -6.23
CA LYS A 99 14.83 3.63 -5.79
C LYS A 99 13.67 4.46 -5.27
N ALA A 100 12.49 3.86 -5.09
CA ALA A 100 11.33 4.58 -4.58
C ALA A 100 11.57 5.03 -3.14
N GLU A 101 11.29 6.30 -2.87
CA GLU A 101 11.33 6.84 -1.52
C GLU A 101 10.04 6.55 -0.77
N ALA A 102 10.15 6.30 0.53
CA ALA A 102 9.00 6.12 1.39
C ALA A 102 8.26 7.45 1.56
N VAL A 103 7.04 7.54 1.04
CA VAL A 103 6.18 8.68 1.32
C VAL A 103 5.46 8.44 2.64
N GLN A 104 5.68 9.34 3.59
CA GLN A 104 4.94 9.30 4.85
C GLN A 104 3.49 9.73 4.60
N THR A 105 2.58 8.77 4.72
CA THR A 105 1.14 9.00 4.65
C THR A 105 0.55 9.01 6.04
N GLY A 106 -0.54 9.74 6.27
CA GLY A 106 -1.22 9.73 7.56
C GLY A 106 -1.63 11.11 8.06
N TYR A 107 -1.82 11.22 9.37
CA TYR A 107 -2.21 12.46 10.04
C TYR A 107 -1.06 13.01 10.87
N PHE A 108 -0.75 14.28 10.70
CA PHE A 108 0.38 14.95 11.33
C PHE A 108 -0.10 16.18 12.09
N VAL A 109 0.45 16.40 13.27
CA VAL A 109 0.05 17.51 14.15
C VAL A 109 0.96 18.70 13.89
N GLY A 110 0.37 19.84 13.62
CA GLY A 110 1.08 21.11 13.42
C GLY A 110 1.43 21.82 14.72
N LYS A 111 2.23 22.88 14.60
CA LYS A 111 2.75 23.69 15.72
C LYS A 111 1.67 24.41 16.54
N ASP A 112 0.48 24.63 15.96
CA ASP A 112 -0.62 25.32 16.59
C ASP A 112 -1.41 24.46 17.60
N CYS A 113 -0.90 23.24 17.87
CA CYS A 113 -1.46 22.34 18.89
C CYS A 113 -1.36 22.96 20.28
N ILE A 114 -2.49 22.98 20.99
CA ILE A 114 -2.59 23.53 22.37
C ILE A 114 -2.60 22.44 23.46
N GLY A 115 -2.40 21.18 23.10
CA GLY A 115 -2.37 20.06 24.06
C GLY A 115 -3.71 19.73 24.73
N CYS A 116 -4.86 20.07 24.11
CA CYS A 116 -6.20 19.85 24.70
C CYS A 116 -6.61 18.37 24.81
N LYS A 117 -5.87 17.44 24.20
CA LYS A 117 -6.04 15.96 24.27
C LYS A 117 -7.36 15.43 23.70
N LEU A 118 -8.20 16.24 23.07
CA LEU A 118 -9.46 15.79 22.45
C LEU A 118 -9.20 14.74 21.36
N CYS A 119 -8.13 14.90 20.57
CA CYS A 119 -7.74 13.91 19.58
C CYS A 119 -7.46 12.51 20.16
N TYR A 120 -6.85 12.44 21.35
CA TYR A 120 -6.62 11.18 22.05
C TYR A 120 -7.94 10.54 22.51
N SER A 121 -8.89 11.34 23.01
CA SER A 121 -10.17 10.82 23.51
C SER A 121 -10.95 10.05 22.45
N VAL A 122 -10.94 10.53 21.19
CA VAL A 122 -11.66 9.95 20.06
C VAL A 122 -10.87 8.91 19.28
N CYS A 123 -9.56 8.75 19.55
CA CYS A 123 -8.72 7.81 18.84
C CYS A 123 -9.04 6.36 19.23
N PRO A 124 -9.50 5.51 18.28
CA PRO A 124 -9.86 4.12 18.60
C PRO A 124 -8.63 3.27 18.96
N GLN A 125 -7.47 3.59 18.38
CA GLN A 125 -6.22 2.87 18.63
C GLN A 125 -5.37 3.46 19.76
N LYS A 126 -5.79 4.61 20.33
CA LYS A 126 -5.00 5.31 21.34
C LYS A 126 -3.54 5.53 20.96
N CYS A 127 -3.28 5.67 19.66
CA CYS A 127 -1.95 5.80 19.06
C CYS A 127 -1.40 7.24 19.04
N ILE A 128 -1.95 8.12 19.89
CA ILE A 128 -1.53 9.52 20.02
C ILE A 128 -0.79 9.69 21.33
N ASP A 129 0.47 10.06 21.27
CA ASP A 129 1.26 10.41 22.44
C ASP A 129 0.93 11.85 22.87
N ILE A 130 0.45 11.98 24.09
CA ILE A 130 0.01 13.24 24.71
C ILE A 130 0.99 13.75 25.79
N SER A 131 2.19 13.18 25.88
CA SER A 131 3.23 13.56 26.83
C SER A 131 3.88 14.90 26.50
N SER A 132 3.78 15.34 25.24
CA SER A 132 4.35 16.60 24.74
C SER A 132 3.31 17.45 24.00
N VAL A 133 3.65 18.72 23.77
CA VAL A 133 2.90 19.64 22.91
C VAL A 133 3.87 20.24 21.89
N PRO A 134 3.62 20.06 20.59
CA PRO A 134 2.52 19.32 19.96
C PRO A 134 2.50 17.84 20.34
N VAL A 135 1.30 17.25 20.40
CA VAL A 135 1.12 15.80 20.55
C VAL A 135 1.62 15.09 19.29
N THR A 136 1.99 13.81 19.40
CA THR A 136 2.48 13.04 18.24
C THR A 136 1.59 11.85 17.93
N ILE A 137 1.45 11.49 16.67
CA ILE A 137 0.64 10.34 16.21
C ILE A 137 1.58 9.23 15.75
N ASN A 138 1.50 8.06 16.39
CA ASN A 138 2.22 6.87 15.94
C ASN A 138 1.57 6.32 14.67
N GLN A 139 2.18 6.58 13.52
CA GLN A 139 1.64 6.20 12.21
C GLN A 139 1.56 4.67 12.03
N ASN A 140 2.44 3.90 12.66
CA ASN A 140 2.45 2.44 12.56
C ASN A 140 1.22 1.78 13.21
N HIS A 141 0.55 2.48 14.12
CA HIS A 141 -0.66 2.03 14.79
C HIS A 141 -1.89 2.87 14.41
N CYS A 142 -1.76 3.80 13.46
CA CYS A 142 -2.84 4.69 13.06
C CYS A 142 -3.76 4.02 12.01
N LEU A 143 -5.07 4.01 12.26
CA LEU A 143 -6.08 3.57 11.28
C LEU A 143 -6.29 4.55 10.12
N HIS A 144 -5.72 5.74 10.19
CA HIS A 144 -5.97 6.85 9.25
C HIS A 144 -7.47 7.22 9.14
N CYS A 145 -8.24 7.06 10.19
CA CYS A 145 -9.69 7.28 10.21
C CYS A 145 -10.11 8.77 10.22
N GLY A 146 -9.20 9.70 10.51
CA GLY A 146 -9.45 11.15 10.47
C GLY A 146 -10.11 11.76 11.70
N ARG A 147 -10.68 10.99 12.62
CA ARG A 147 -11.41 11.50 13.80
C ARG A 147 -10.66 12.53 14.63
N CYS A 148 -9.34 12.38 14.73
CA CYS A 148 -8.47 13.32 15.44
C CYS A 148 -8.40 14.69 14.76
N ALA A 149 -8.44 14.74 13.44
CA ALA A 149 -8.47 15.98 12.68
C ALA A 149 -9.84 16.67 12.77
N GLU A 150 -10.92 15.90 12.67
CA GLU A 150 -12.30 16.40 12.76
C GLU A 150 -12.59 17.07 14.11
N ILE A 151 -12.13 16.47 15.22
CA ILE A 151 -12.39 17.01 16.58
C ILE A 151 -11.46 18.16 16.97
N CYS A 152 -10.39 18.43 16.21
CA CYS A 152 -9.38 19.39 16.60
C CYS A 152 -9.89 20.84 16.52
N PRO A 153 -10.04 21.56 17.66
CA PRO A 153 -10.57 22.92 17.65
C PRO A 153 -9.62 23.93 16.99
N LYS A 154 -8.34 23.58 16.90
CA LYS A 154 -7.33 24.39 16.20
C LYS A 154 -7.11 23.98 14.76
N GLN A 155 -7.77 22.92 14.29
CA GLN A 155 -7.60 22.39 12.92
C GLN A 155 -6.13 22.17 12.55
N CYS A 156 -5.28 21.86 13.53
CA CYS A 156 -3.85 21.71 13.37
C CYS A 156 -3.41 20.28 13.09
N ILE A 157 -4.34 19.38 12.76
CA ILE A 157 -4.04 17.99 12.36
C ILE A 157 -4.38 17.82 10.89
N GLU A 158 -3.38 17.59 10.08
CA GLU A 158 -3.48 17.52 8.62
C GLU A 158 -3.18 16.12 8.09
N LYS A 159 -3.91 15.73 7.05
CA LYS A 159 -3.61 14.51 6.28
C LYS A 159 -2.51 14.81 5.26
N ARG A 160 -1.52 13.92 5.19
CA ARG A 160 -0.46 13.92 4.15
C ARG A 160 -0.47 12.59 3.39
N GLY A 161 -0.21 12.67 2.08
CA GLY A 161 -0.14 11.50 1.18
C GLY A 161 -1.44 11.12 0.51
#